data_848dd83faa276ced5e64e98ca0aeba6b
#
_entry.id   848dd83faa276ced5e64e98ca0aeba6b
#
_cell.length_a   1.000
_cell.length_b   1.000
_cell.length_c   1.000
_cell.angle_alpha   90.00
_cell.angle_beta   90.00
_cell.angle_gamma   90.00
#
_symmetry.space_group_name_H-M   'P 1'
#
loop_
_entity.id
_entity.type
_entity.pdbx_description
1 polymer ?
#
loop_
_entity_poly.entity_id
_entity_poly.type
_entity_poly.pdbx_seq_one_letter_code
_entity_poly.pdbx_strand_id
1 'polypeptide(L)'
;LQRADWTHEAHLAACLYLLTERPDVDVDAEIGGLIRRFNESVGGVNDDSSGYHETITRSYVVGVRLFLADAREEDLLARVNGLLASPMGRRDWPLRFYSRERLFSVAARRGFVEPDLAPLP
;
A
#
# COMPACT_ATOMS: atom_id res chain seq x y z
N LEU A 1 13.85 13.93 1.15
CA LEU A 1 13.67 12.47 1.13
C LEU A 1 14.26 11.89 -0.16
N GLN A 2 15.11 10.92 -0.05
CA GLN A 2 15.78 10.29 -1.18
C GLN A 2 15.09 8.97 -1.54
N ARG A 3 15.35 8.47 -2.76
CA ARG A 3 14.74 7.23 -3.24
C ARG A 3 15.02 6.03 -2.31
N ALA A 4 16.21 5.97 -1.71
CA ALA A 4 16.57 4.91 -0.77
C ALA A 4 15.70 4.90 0.50
N ASP A 5 15.09 6.03 0.84
CA ASP A 5 14.21 6.15 2.01
C ASP A 5 12.77 5.74 1.71
N TRP A 6 12.42 5.60 0.43
CA TRP A 6 11.05 5.28 0.00
C TRP A 6 10.87 3.76 -0.08
N THR A 7 10.93 3.12 1.07
CA THR A 7 10.89 1.67 1.23
C THR A 7 9.44 1.17 1.33
N HIS A 8 9.27 -0.16 1.36
CA HIS A 8 7.99 -0.80 1.66
C HIS A 8 7.43 -0.29 2.99
N GLU A 9 8.26 -0.23 4.02
CA GLU A 9 7.85 0.24 5.34
C GLU A 9 7.41 1.70 5.30
N ALA A 10 8.10 2.55 4.54
CA ALA A 10 7.74 3.95 4.38
C ALA A 10 6.40 4.12 3.67
N HIS A 11 6.10 3.29 2.66
CA HIS A 11 4.80 3.31 1.97
C HIS A 11 3.67 2.98 2.95
N LEU A 12 3.85 1.93 3.77
CA LEU A 12 2.85 1.54 4.75
C LEU A 12 2.65 2.60 5.82
N ALA A 13 3.74 3.18 6.32
CA ALA A 13 3.67 4.25 7.31
C ALA A 13 2.93 5.47 6.75
N ALA A 14 3.21 5.84 5.50
CA ALA A 14 2.52 6.95 4.84
C ALA A 14 1.02 6.69 4.68
N CYS A 15 0.65 5.48 4.27
CA CYS A 15 -0.75 5.09 4.14
C CYS A 15 -1.47 5.19 5.50
N LEU A 16 -0.87 4.62 6.53
CA LEU A 16 -1.44 4.67 7.89
C LEU A 16 -1.58 6.10 8.38
N TYR A 17 -0.57 6.94 8.16
CA TYR A 17 -0.63 8.36 8.51
C TYR A 17 -1.81 9.06 7.82
N LEU A 18 -1.95 8.87 6.52
CA LEU A 18 -3.05 9.51 5.78
C LEU A 18 -4.42 9.06 6.31
N LEU A 19 -4.58 7.78 6.59
CA LEU A 19 -5.85 7.24 7.09
C LEU A 19 -6.20 7.70 8.49
N THR A 20 -5.22 8.01 9.33
CA THR A 20 -5.45 8.37 10.74
C THR A 20 -5.36 9.86 11.01
N GLU A 21 -4.40 10.55 10.39
CA GLU A 21 -4.07 11.95 10.71
C GLU A 21 -4.55 12.95 9.66
N ARG A 22 -4.97 12.48 8.49
CA ARG A 22 -5.42 13.33 7.40
C ARG A 22 -6.82 12.92 6.93
N PRO A 23 -7.86 13.15 7.75
CA PRO A 23 -9.23 12.81 7.35
C PRO A 23 -9.75 13.65 6.17
N ASP A 24 -9.06 14.75 5.84
CA ASP A 24 -9.33 15.59 4.68
C ASP A 24 -8.90 14.94 3.36
N VAL A 25 -8.08 13.89 3.39
CA VAL A 25 -7.59 13.20 2.19
C VAL A 25 -8.46 11.98 1.93
N ASP A 26 -9.01 11.90 0.72
CA ASP A 26 -9.66 10.68 0.23
C ASP A 26 -8.56 9.73 -0.24
N VAL A 27 -8.15 8.81 0.64
CA VAL A 27 -7.02 7.94 0.38
C VAL A 27 -7.24 7.07 -0.85
N ASP A 28 -8.44 6.52 -1.02
CA ASP A 28 -8.74 5.67 -2.19
C ASP A 28 -8.61 6.43 -3.51
N ALA A 29 -9.00 7.70 -3.53
CA ALA A 29 -8.93 8.52 -4.74
C ALA A 29 -7.55 9.13 -4.98
N GLU A 30 -6.79 9.43 -3.93
CA GLU A 30 -5.62 10.29 -4.03
C GLU A 30 -4.28 9.56 -3.86
N ILE A 31 -4.27 8.40 -3.19
CA ILE A 31 -3.00 7.72 -2.85
C ILE A 31 -2.19 7.34 -4.10
N GLY A 32 -2.87 6.91 -5.18
CA GLY A 32 -2.18 6.56 -6.41
C GLY A 32 -1.39 7.71 -7.01
N GLY A 33 -2.03 8.88 -7.08
CA GLY A 33 -1.37 10.09 -7.58
C GLY A 33 -0.21 10.54 -6.70
N LEU A 34 -0.38 10.44 -5.39
CA LEU A 34 0.69 10.80 -4.43
C LEU A 34 1.92 9.91 -4.61
N ILE A 35 1.71 8.60 -4.71
CA ILE A 35 2.82 7.64 -4.88
C ILE A 35 3.52 7.86 -6.22
N ARG A 36 2.76 8.04 -7.30
CA ARG A 36 3.33 8.29 -8.62
C ARG A 36 4.20 9.54 -8.64
N ARG A 37 3.68 10.63 -8.10
CA ARG A 37 4.42 11.89 -8.05
C ARG A 37 5.67 11.78 -7.21
N PHE A 38 5.59 11.06 -6.09
CA PHE A 38 6.77 10.86 -5.25
C PHE A 38 7.82 10.01 -5.98
N ASN A 39 7.41 8.91 -6.62
CA ASN A 39 8.33 8.08 -7.40
C ASN A 39 9.07 8.91 -8.45
N GLU A 40 8.36 9.75 -9.19
CA GLU A 40 8.95 10.61 -10.20
C GLU A 40 9.90 11.63 -9.59
N SER A 41 9.55 12.21 -8.44
CA SER A 41 10.37 13.22 -7.79
C SER A 41 11.72 12.70 -7.32
N VAL A 42 11.84 11.40 -7.07
CA VAL A 42 13.10 10.74 -6.65
C VAL A 42 13.76 9.99 -7.81
N GLY A 43 13.35 10.26 -9.05
CA GLY A 43 13.97 9.69 -10.25
C GLY A 43 13.41 8.35 -10.68
N GLY A 44 12.30 7.90 -10.12
CA GLY A 44 11.64 6.66 -10.53
C GLY A 44 10.79 6.86 -11.77
N VAL A 45 10.44 5.73 -12.41
CA VAL A 45 9.58 5.70 -13.60
C VAL A 45 8.35 4.87 -13.28
N ASN A 46 7.16 5.35 -13.66
CA ASN A 46 5.90 4.64 -13.50
C ASN A 46 5.45 4.15 -14.89
N ASP A 47 5.71 2.86 -15.18
CA ASP A 47 5.33 2.24 -16.44
C ASP A 47 4.82 0.81 -16.20
N ASP A 48 4.73 0.02 -17.27
CA ASP A 48 4.16 -1.34 -17.19
C ASP A 48 5.06 -2.33 -16.44
N SER A 49 6.30 -2.00 -16.18
CA SER A 49 7.28 -2.89 -15.54
C SER A 49 7.87 -2.36 -14.24
N SER A 50 7.64 -1.10 -13.90
CA SER A 50 8.23 -0.51 -12.69
C SER A 50 7.39 0.63 -12.15
N GLY A 51 7.65 1.00 -10.90
CA GLY A 51 6.98 2.10 -10.23
C GLY A 51 5.63 1.71 -9.66
N TYR A 52 4.67 2.60 -9.77
CA TYR A 52 3.35 2.44 -9.15
C TYR A 52 2.62 1.18 -9.62
N HIS A 53 1.94 0.52 -8.68
CA HIS A 53 1.16 -0.68 -8.94
C HIS A 53 -0.19 -0.54 -8.26
N GLU A 54 -1.27 -0.39 -9.03
CA GLU A 54 -2.61 -0.11 -8.51
C GLU A 54 -3.13 -1.21 -7.61
N THR A 55 -3.07 -2.47 -8.04
CA THR A 55 -3.64 -3.58 -7.27
C THR A 55 -2.88 -3.81 -5.97
N ILE A 56 -1.55 -3.76 -5.99
CA ILE A 56 -0.75 -3.88 -4.75
C ILE A 56 -1.11 -2.75 -3.79
N THR A 57 -1.16 -1.52 -4.28
CA THR A 57 -1.52 -0.36 -3.45
C THR A 57 -2.90 -0.53 -2.82
N ARG A 58 -3.90 -0.90 -3.62
CA ARG A 58 -5.27 -1.09 -3.12
C ARG A 58 -5.35 -2.22 -2.11
N SER A 59 -4.59 -3.29 -2.32
CA SER A 59 -4.53 -4.40 -1.37
C SER A 59 -3.98 -3.95 -0.02
N TYR A 60 -2.92 -3.14 -0.02
CA TYR A 60 -2.36 -2.61 1.24
C TYR A 60 -3.27 -1.60 1.91
N VAL A 61 -4.01 -0.79 1.18
CA VAL A 61 -5.00 0.11 1.79
C VAL A 61 -6.04 -0.71 2.57
N VAL A 62 -6.53 -1.81 1.97
CA VAL A 62 -7.43 -2.73 2.66
C VAL A 62 -6.77 -3.31 3.92
N GLY A 63 -5.53 -3.76 3.80
CA GLY A 63 -4.78 -4.33 4.93
C GLY A 63 -4.57 -3.34 6.06
N VAL A 64 -4.20 -2.11 5.75
CA VAL A 64 -4.00 -1.08 6.78
C VAL A 64 -5.32 -0.75 7.48
N ARG A 65 -6.42 -0.65 6.75
CA ARG A 65 -7.74 -0.45 7.36
C ARG A 65 -8.14 -1.60 8.26
N LEU A 66 -7.87 -2.83 7.84
CA LEU A 66 -8.14 -4.01 8.66
C LEU A 66 -7.34 -3.97 9.96
N PHE A 67 -6.05 -3.63 9.88
CA PHE A 67 -5.20 -3.46 11.06
C PHE A 67 -5.78 -2.39 12.00
N LEU A 68 -6.14 -1.23 11.46
CA LEU A 68 -6.64 -0.10 12.25
C LEU A 68 -7.96 -0.42 12.96
N ALA A 69 -8.79 -1.30 12.40
CA ALA A 69 -10.05 -1.68 13.02
C ALA A 69 -9.85 -2.35 14.38
N ASP A 70 -8.74 -3.06 14.56
CA ASP A 70 -8.41 -3.76 15.81
C ASP A 70 -7.27 -3.11 16.61
N ALA A 71 -6.68 -2.01 16.09
CA ALA A 71 -5.55 -1.38 16.75
C ALA A 71 -5.97 -0.73 18.06
N ARG A 72 -5.20 -0.97 19.11
CA ARG A 72 -5.42 -0.43 20.45
C ARG A 72 -4.49 0.75 20.75
N GLU A 73 -3.40 0.86 20.01
CA GLU A 73 -2.41 1.90 20.19
C GLU A 73 -2.97 3.24 19.74
N GLU A 74 -2.73 4.29 20.54
CA GLU A 74 -3.15 5.65 20.22
C GLU A 74 -2.04 6.47 19.60
N ASP A 75 -0.77 6.14 19.94
CA ASP A 75 0.42 6.80 19.42
C ASP A 75 0.69 6.36 17.99
N LEU A 76 0.96 7.31 17.10
CA LEU A 76 1.23 7.05 15.70
C LEU A 76 2.41 6.09 15.51
N LEU A 77 3.50 6.29 16.23
CA LEU A 77 4.67 5.42 16.13
C LEU A 77 4.35 3.99 16.54
N ALA A 78 3.60 3.81 17.62
CA ALA A 78 3.19 2.49 18.08
C ALA A 78 2.28 1.81 17.07
N ARG A 79 1.38 2.56 16.42
CA ARG A 79 0.54 2.03 15.34
C ARG A 79 1.36 1.57 14.14
N VAL A 80 2.33 2.38 13.72
CA VAL A 80 3.21 2.02 12.60
C VAL A 80 3.99 0.74 12.94
N ASN A 81 4.60 0.68 14.11
CA ASN A 81 5.36 -0.50 14.52
C ASN A 81 4.47 -1.74 14.62
N GLY A 82 3.25 -1.59 15.12
CA GLY A 82 2.27 -2.68 15.18
C GLY A 82 1.88 -3.18 13.80
N LEU A 83 1.63 -2.26 12.87
CA LEU A 83 1.31 -2.62 11.49
C LEU A 83 2.45 -3.40 10.84
N LEU A 84 3.68 -2.91 10.97
CA LEU A 84 4.84 -3.57 10.35
C LEU A 84 5.11 -4.96 10.94
N ALA A 85 4.73 -5.18 12.20
CA ALA A 85 4.85 -6.48 12.85
C ALA A 85 3.68 -7.41 12.54
N SER A 86 2.58 -6.90 11.96
CA SER A 86 1.38 -7.68 11.67
C SER A 86 1.47 -8.36 10.30
N PRO A 87 0.59 -9.35 10.03
CA PRO A 87 0.51 -9.94 8.69
C PRO A 87 0.26 -8.92 7.58
N MET A 88 -0.50 -7.86 7.86
CA MET A 88 -0.84 -6.82 6.89
C MET A 88 0.38 -5.98 6.50
N GLY A 89 1.43 -5.98 7.32
CA GLY A 89 2.68 -5.27 7.02
C GLY A 89 3.69 -6.10 6.22
N ARG A 90 3.42 -7.37 5.97
CA ARG A 90 4.37 -8.23 5.26
C ARG A 90 4.42 -7.89 3.78
N ARG A 91 5.60 -8.08 3.18
CA ARG A 91 5.78 -7.88 1.74
C ARG A 91 4.96 -8.86 0.90
N ASP A 92 4.62 -10.01 1.47
CA ASP A 92 3.83 -11.04 0.80
C ASP A 92 2.34 -10.98 1.13
N TRP A 93 1.87 -9.92 1.83
CA TRP A 93 0.46 -9.78 2.17
C TRP A 93 -0.48 -9.95 0.96
N PRO A 94 -0.25 -9.27 -0.18
CA PRO A 94 -1.15 -9.42 -1.33
C PRO A 94 -1.17 -10.84 -1.91
N LEU A 95 -0.09 -11.61 -1.73
CA LEU A 95 0.00 -12.97 -2.27
C LEU A 95 -0.86 -13.98 -1.51
N ARG A 96 -1.50 -13.57 -0.43
CA ARG A 96 -2.55 -14.38 0.23
C ARG A 96 -3.82 -14.42 -0.59
N PHE A 97 -4.05 -13.43 -1.43
CA PHE A 97 -5.30 -13.24 -2.16
C PHE A 97 -5.11 -13.39 -3.67
N TYR A 98 -3.92 -13.12 -4.16
CA TYR A 98 -3.58 -13.14 -5.58
C TYR A 98 -2.49 -14.15 -5.86
N SER A 99 -2.62 -14.88 -6.98
CA SER A 99 -1.49 -15.63 -7.53
C SER A 99 -0.43 -14.63 -8.01
N ARG A 100 0.83 -15.11 -8.09
CA ARG A 100 1.91 -14.28 -8.63
C ARG A 100 1.63 -13.85 -10.07
N GLU A 101 1.13 -14.77 -10.89
CA GLU A 101 0.81 -14.50 -12.29
C GLU A 101 -0.18 -13.34 -12.41
N ARG A 102 -1.25 -13.35 -11.61
CA ARG A 102 -2.26 -12.30 -11.67
C ARG A 102 -1.78 -11.00 -11.06
N LEU A 103 -1.14 -11.05 -9.91
CA LEU A 103 -0.69 -9.85 -9.20
C LEU A 103 0.36 -9.07 -10.00
N PHE A 104 1.27 -9.79 -10.65
CA PHE A 104 2.37 -9.15 -11.38
C PHE A 104 2.06 -8.98 -12.88
N SER A 105 0.79 -9.11 -13.27
CA SER A 105 0.36 -8.80 -14.63
C SER A 105 0.37 -7.28 -14.87
N VAL A 106 0.47 -6.91 -16.14
CA VAL A 106 0.36 -5.50 -16.55
C VAL A 106 -1.03 -4.96 -16.18
N ALA A 107 -2.07 -5.76 -16.36
CA ALA A 107 -3.44 -5.36 -16.02
C ALA A 107 -3.57 -4.99 -14.54
N ALA A 108 -2.99 -5.79 -13.64
CA ALA A 108 -3.01 -5.52 -12.20
C ALA A 108 -2.23 -4.26 -11.83
N ARG A 109 -1.15 -3.98 -12.54
CA ARG A 109 -0.37 -2.76 -12.32
C ARG A 109 -1.13 -1.51 -12.76
N ARG A 110 -1.79 -1.58 -13.91
CA ARG A 110 -2.50 -0.43 -14.49
C ARG A 110 -3.80 -0.11 -13.79
N GLY A 111 -4.50 -1.12 -13.26
CA GLY A 111 -5.79 -0.95 -12.62
C GLY A 111 -6.05 -2.04 -11.60
N PHE A 112 -7.09 -1.87 -10.79
CA PHE A 112 -7.46 -2.88 -9.82
C PHE A 112 -8.04 -4.11 -10.53
N VAL A 113 -7.53 -5.29 -10.16
CA VAL A 113 -8.10 -6.58 -10.61
C VAL A 113 -8.57 -7.37 -9.40
N GLU A 114 -9.61 -8.17 -9.58
CA GLU A 114 -10.15 -8.99 -8.51
C GLU A 114 -9.17 -10.12 -8.12
N PRO A 115 -9.09 -10.46 -6.83
CA PRO A 115 -8.24 -11.57 -6.39
C PRO A 115 -8.72 -12.90 -6.94
N ASP A 116 -7.78 -13.80 -7.21
CA ASP A 116 -8.07 -15.13 -7.79
C ASP A 116 -7.90 -16.28 -6.79
N LEU A 117 -7.25 -16.07 -5.65
CA LEU A 117 -7.02 -17.13 -4.66
C LEU A 117 -8.02 -17.06 -3.50
N ALA A 118 -8.28 -15.88 -2.97
CA ALA A 118 -9.21 -15.65 -1.87
C ALA A 118 -9.69 -14.19 -1.92
N PRO A 119 -10.91 -13.91 -1.44
CA PRO A 119 -11.40 -12.52 -1.43
C PRO A 119 -10.59 -11.66 -0.47
N LEU A 120 -10.43 -10.38 -0.83
CA LEU A 120 -9.85 -9.40 0.09
C LEU A 120 -10.79 -9.20 1.28
N PRO A 121 -10.24 -8.96 2.48
CA PRO A 121 -11.04 -8.73 3.68
C PRO A 121 -11.99 -7.54 3.58
#